data_96c8b69e718f35abe053e69115030cde
#
_entry.id   96c8b69e718f35abe053e69115030cde
#
_cell.length_a   1.000
_cell.length_b   1.000
_cell.length_c   1.000
_cell.angle_alpha   90.00
_cell.angle_beta   90.00
_cell.angle_gamma   90.00
#
_symmetry.space_group_name_H-M   'P 1'
#
loop_
_entity.id
_entity.type
_entity.pdbx_description
1 polymer ?
#
loop_
_entity_poly.entity_id
_entity_poly.type
_entity_poly.pdbx_seq_one_letter_code
_entity_poly.pdbx_strand_id
1 'polypeptide(L)'
;PYRRQRQMCIRDRIKKAGLENRVTAIQGSMDALPFSPGEFDVIWAEGSIYNIGFERGLREWRQYLKPGGIIAVTECSWLSGARLASKFISDYFPDIDSPSGKVRILEEAGYAPLAHFALPEHCWTENYFAHASARIPGFLEQYGYSEKALLLAEMQKNEIAHYEKYKAYYGYVFYIGQKPEE
;
A
#
# COMPACT_ATOMS: atom_id res chain seq x y z
N PRO A 1 2.99 14.86 -16.83
CA PRO A 1 2.55 13.85 -17.80
C PRO A 1 2.18 12.51 -17.15
N TYR A 2 2.97 12.02 -16.20
CA TYR A 2 2.82 10.70 -15.57
C TYR A 2 1.50 10.52 -14.78
N ARG A 3 1.05 11.52 -14.05
CA ARG A 3 -0.21 11.49 -13.28
C ARG A 3 -1.45 11.42 -14.19
N ARG A 4 -1.44 12.10 -15.34
CA ARG A 4 -2.56 12.05 -16.32
C ARG A 4 -2.69 10.68 -16.98
N GLN A 5 -1.58 10.02 -17.30
CA GLN A 5 -1.59 8.66 -17.89
C GLN A 5 -2.17 7.62 -16.92
N ARG A 6 -1.82 7.67 -15.62
CA ARG A 6 -2.41 6.76 -14.62
C ARG A 6 -3.93 6.92 -14.51
N GLN A 7 -4.41 8.14 -14.52
CA GLN A 7 -5.85 8.42 -14.45
C GLN A 7 -6.61 7.93 -15.69
N MET A 8 -6.03 8.07 -16.88
CA MET A 8 -6.58 7.47 -18.10
C MET A 8 -6.65 5.95 -17.98
N CYS A 9 -5.59 5.30 -17.52
CA CYS A 9 -5.56 3.84 -17.34
C CYS A 9 -6.63 3.33 -16.35
N ILE A 10 -6.89 4.05 -15.25
CA ILE A 10 -7.93 3.66 -14.28
C ILE A 10 -9.31 3.82 -14.91
N ARG A 11 -9.60 4.95 -15.53
CA ARG A 11 -10.89 5.21 -16.20
C ARG A 11 -11.17 4.22 -17.33
N ASP A 12 -10.14 3.89 -18.12
CA ASP A 12 -10.26 2.88 -19.19
C ASP A 12 -10.57 1.49 -18.64
N ARG A 13 -9.99 1.12 -17.51
CA ARG A 13 -10.30 -0.14 -16.82
C ARG A 13 -11.72 -0.18 -16.28
N ILE A 14 -12.17 0.91 -15.65
CA ILE A 14 -13.55 1.06 -15.17
C ILE A 14 -14.52 0.86 -16.33
N LYS A 15 -14.28 1.54 -17.46
CA LYS A 15 -15.10 1.43 -18.67
C LYS A 15 -15.10 0.02 -19.26
N LYS A 16 -13.92 -0.59 -19.40
CA LYS A 16 -13.80 -1.97 -19.89
C LYS A 16 -14.51 -2.99 -19.01
N ALA A 17 -14.63 -2.71 -17.72
CA ALA A 17 -15.34 -3.55 -16.75
C ALA A 17 -16.85 -3.25 -16.67
N GLY A 18 -17.36 -2.22 -17.36
CA GLY A 18 -18.76 -1.79 -17.29
C GLY A 18 -19.16 -1.26 -15.90
N LEU A 19 -18.20 -0.62 -15.19
CA LEU A 19 -18.38 -0.18 -13.81
C LEU A 19 -18.54 1.33 -13.64
N GLU A 20 -18.79 2.09 -14.71
CA GLU A 20 -18.85 3.55 -14.71
C GLU A 20 -19.88 4.12 -13.75
N ASN A 21 -20.97 3.39 -13.53
CA ASN A 21 -22.05 3.79 -12.61
C ASN A 21 -21.76 3.43 -11.13
N ARG A 22 -20.68 2.72 -10.85
CA ARG A 22 -20.35 2.18 -9.51
C ARG A 22 -18.97 2.60 -9.01
N VAL A 23 -18.06 2.96 -9.91
CA VAL A 23 -16.67 3.28 -9.58
C VAL A 23 -16.31 4.66 -10.14
N THR A 24 -15.90 5.55 -9.27
CA THR A 24 -15.44 6.90 -9.62
C THR A 24 -13.95 7.03 -9.33
N ALA A 25 -13.17 7.40 -10.36
CA ALA A 25 -11.75 7.72 -10.20
C ALA A 25 -11.58 9.21 -9.88
N ILE A 26 -11.10 9.49 -8.68
CA ILE A 26 -10.83 10.85 -8.18
C ILE A 26 -9.32 11.07 -8.12
N GLN A 27 -8.85 12.24 -8.57
CA GLN A 27 -7.48 12.67 -8.39
C GLN A 27 -7.37 13.45 -7.08
N GLY A 28 -6.48 12.99 -6.18
CA GLY A 28 -6.23 13.66 -4.90
C GLY A 28 -4.84 13.35 -4.38
N SER A 29 -4.45 14.03 -3.31
CA SER A 29 -3.31 13.68 -2.49
C SER A 29 -3.79 12.91 -1.27
N MET A 30 -3.04 11.91 -0.84
CA MET A 30 -3.32 11.17 0.39
C MET A 30 -3.26 12.06 1.64
N ASP A 31 -2.47 13.16 1.57
CA ASP A 31 -2.34 14.17 2.62
C ASP A 31 -3.53 15.15 2.70
N ALA A 32 -4.33 15.24 1.63
CA ALA A 32 -5.44 16.18 1.52
C ALA A 32 -6.54 15.58 0.64
N LEU A 33 -7.27 14.63 1.22
CA LEU A 33 -8.35 13.96 0.53
C LEU A 33 -9.58 14.86 0.42
N PRO A 34 -10.23 14.98 -0.76
CA PRO A 34 -11.34 15.88 -1.01
C PRO A 34 -12.69 15.26 -0.58
N PHE A 35 -12.75 14.69 0.62
CA PHE A 35 -13.94 13.98 1.12
C PHE A 35 -14.51 14.65 2.36
N SER A 36 -15.79 14.45 2.58
CA SER A 36 -16.49 14.92 3.78
C SER A 36 -16.30 13.98 4.96
N PRO A 37 -16.32 14.48 6.21
CA PRO A 37 -16.33 13.62 7.36
C PRO A 37 -17.52 12.63 7.34
N GLY A 38 -17.25 11.36 7.69
CA GLY A 38 -18.28 10.32 7.73
C GLY A 38 -18.85 9.91 6.36
N GLU A 39 -18.07 10.07 5.29
CA GLU A 39 -18.55 9.75 3.93
C GLU A 39 -18.52 8.25 3.63
N PHE A 40 -17.57 7.48 4.22
CA PHE A 40 -17.30 6.10 3.83
C PHE A 40 -17.69 5.07 4.89
N ASP A 41 -18.21 3.93 4.43
CA ASP A 41 -18.40 2.73 5.23
C ASP A 41 -17.09 1.95 5.37
N VAL A 42 -16.23 2.00 4.34
CA VAL A 42 -14.94 1.31 4.30
C VAL A 42 -13.87 2.19 3.65
N ILE A 43 -12.70 2.25 4.26
CA ILE A 43 -11.46 2.73 3.64
C ILE A 43 -10.54 1.53 3.43
N TRP A 44 -10.11 1.32 2.17
CA TRP A 44 -9.25 0.22 1.78
C TRP A 44 -7.97 0.74 1.13
N ALA A 45 -6.81 0.39 1.69
CA ALA A 45 -5.52 0.86 1.18
C ALA A 45 -4.47 -0.25 1.21
N GLU A 46 -4.14 -0.78 0.05
CA GLU A 46 -3.10 -1.79 -0.11
C GLU A 46 -1.79 -1.16 -0.63
N GLY A 47 -0.67 -1.46 0.03
CA GLY A 47 0.66 -1.03 -0.36
C GLY A 47 0.80 0.47 -0.57
N SER A 48 0.10 1.29 0.20
CA SER A 48 0.02 2.73 -0.07
C SER A 48 0.09 3.63 1.16
N ILE A 49 -0.42 3.21 2.32
CA ILE A 49 -0.48 4.05 3.52
C ILE A 49 0.92 4.50 4.01
N TYR A 50 1.95 3.70 3.79
CA TYR A 50 3.33 4.01 4.15
C TYR A 50 3.83 5.33 3.52
N ASN A 51 3.25 5.78 2.38
CA ASN A 51 3.65 7.03 1.73
C ASN A 51 3.38 8.28 2.57
N ILE A 52 2.45 8.20 3.52
CA ILE A 52 2.15 9.28 4.48
C ILE A 52 2.46 8.88 5.92
N GLY A 53 2.88 7.63 6.13
CA GLY A 53 3.11 7.03 7.44
C GLY A 53 1.87 6.32 7.99
N PHE A 54 2.07 5.13 8.54
CA PHE A 54 1.00 4.25 8.99
C PHE A 54 0.13 4.91 10.08
N GLU A 55 0.75 5.41 11.15
CA GLU A 55 0.04 6.08 12.24
C GLU A 55 -0.70 7.33 11.76
N ARG A 56 -0.03 8.16 10.98
CA ARG A 56 -0.61 9.39 10.45
C ARG A 56 -1.83 9.09 9.56
N GLY A 57 -1.71 8.13 8.64
CA GLY A 57 -2.81 7.72 7.77
C GLY A 57 -4.02 7.21 8.56
N LEU A 58 -3.80 6.38 9.58
CA LEU A 58 -4.86 5.90 10.46
C LEU A 58 -5.59 7.05 11.16
N ARG A 59 -4.86 8.02 11.74
CA ARG A 59 -5.44 9.16 12.47
C ARG A 59 -6.17 10.11 11.52
N GLU A 60 -5.55 10.50 10.41
CA GLU A 60 -6.13 11.49 9.48
C GLU A 60 -7.33 10.93 8.71
N TRP A 61 -7.30 9.64 8.30
CA TRP A 61 -8.40 9.07 7.53
C TRP A 61 -9.60 8.65 8.37
N ARG A 62 -9.45 8.52 9.69
CA ARG A 62 -10.53 8.17 10.60
C ARG A 62 -11.74 9.10 10.50
N GLN A 63 -11.51 10.39 10.24
CA GLN A 63 -12.60 11.36 10.09
C GLN A 63 -13.54 11.03 8.92
N TYR A 64 -13.04 10.42 7.84
CA TYR A 64 -13.83 10.11 6.66
C TYR A 64 -14.70 8.86 6.82
N LEU A 65 -14.43 8.04 7.82
CA LEU A 65 -15.27 6.88 8.15
C LEU A 65 -16.50 7.30 8.93
N LYS A 66 -17.64 6.71 8.58
CA LYS A 66 -18.85 6.72 9.39
C LYS A 66 -18.59 6.09 10.76
N PRO A 67 -19.39 6.37 11.81
CA PRO A 67 -19.46 5.52 12.99
C PRO A 67 -19.70 4.06 12.57
N GLY A 68 -19.02 3.10 13.19
CA GLY A 68 -19.05 1.69 12.77
C GLY A 68 -18.29 1.34 11.50
N GLY A 69 -17.76 2.33 10.77
CA GLY A 69 -17.01 2.13 9.52
C GLY A 69 -15.66 1.42 9.72
N ILE A 70 -15.18 0.79 8.67
CA ILE A 70 -14.01 -0.10 8.72
C ILE A 70 -12.83 0.51 7.95
N ILE A 71 -11.65 0.44 8.55
CA ILE A 71 -10.38 0.65 7.85
C ILE A 71 -9.70 -0.69 7.60
N ALA A 72 -9.22 -0.90 6.39
CA ALA A 72 -8.46 -2.09 5.98
C ALA A 72 -7.22 -1.66 5.22
N VAL A 73 -6.06 -1.81 5.83
CA VAL A 73 -4.79 -1.31 5.27
C VAL A 73 -3.70 -2.35 5.35
N THR A 74 -2.77 -2.34 4.40
CA THR A 74 -1.57 -3.17 4.48
C THR A 74 -0.35 -2.33 4.80
N GLU A 75 0.50 -2.87 5.68
CA GLU A 75 1.77 -2.27 6.07
C GLU A 75 2.84 -3.33 6.20
N CYS A 76 4.09 -2.96 5.86
CA CYS A 76 5.23 -3.85 6.00
C CYS A 76 5.53 -4.09 7.49
N SER A 77 5.67 -5.36 7.86
CA SER A 77 5.85 -5.76 9.26
C SER A 77 6.83 -6.92 9.40
N TRP A 78 7.46 -7.03 10.57
CA TRP A 78 8.29 -8.15 10.91
C TRP A 78 7.44 -9.40 11.15
N LEU A 79 7.69 -10.45 10.38
CA LEU A 79 7.00 -11.75 10.52
C LEU A 79 7.71 -12.70 11.48
N SER A 80 8.93 -12.37 11.87
CA SER A 80 9.72 -13.15 12.84
C SER A 80 10.24 -12.26 13.95
N GLY A 81 10.62 -12.86 15.09
CA GLY A 81 11.24 -12.12 16.20
C GLY A 81 12.65 -11.58 15.89
N ALA A 82 13.29 -12.06 14.82
CA ALA A 82 14.57 -11.56 14.36
C ALA A 82 14.36 -10.32 13.48
N ARG A 83 14.96 -9.21 13.89
CA ARG A 83 14.97 -7.96 13.12
C ARG A 83 16.22 -7.91 12.26
N LEU A 84 16.05 -7.66 10.96
CA LEU A 84 17.18 -7.50 10.06
C LEU A 84 17.72 -6.08 10.12
N ALA A 85 18.99 -5.94 10.46
CA ALA A 85 19.73 -4.70 10.26
C ALA A 85 20.09 -4.58 8.77
N SER A 86 19.13 -4.20 7.94
CA SER A 86 19.30 -4.02 6.50
C SER A 86 19.04 -2.57 6.13
N LYS A 87 20.02 -1.97 5.41
CA LYS A 87 19.85 -0.61 4.88
C LYS A 87 18.62 -0.51 3.97
N PHE A 88 18.33 -1.54 3.19
CA PHE A 88 17.13 -1.60 2.36
C PHE A 88 15.86 -1.45 3.22
N ILE A 89 15.76 -2.20 4.32
CA ILE A 89 14.59 -2.11 5.21
C ILE A 89 14.47 -0.71 5.82
N SER A 90 15.57 -0.14 6.34
CA SER A 90 15.53 1.20 6.93
C SER A 90 15.20 2.31 5.92
N ASP A 91 15.62 2.16 4.66
CA ASP A 91 15.39 3.16 3.62
C ASP A 91 13.95 3.08 3.05
N TYR A 92 13.39 1.87 2.90
CA TYR A 92 12.09 1.65 2.27
C TYR A 92 10.93 1.50 3.25
N PHE A 93 11.21 1.01 4.46
CA PHE A 93 10.21 0.75 5.49
C PHE A 93 10.67 1.28 6.85
N PRO A 94 10.87 2.61 6.97
CA PRO A 94 11.43 3.21 8.20
C PRO A 94 10.58 2.93 9.44
N ASP A 95 9.27 2.79 9.25
CA ASP A 95 8.30 2.56 10.32
C ASP A 95 7.97 1.07 10.54
N ILE A 96 8.79 0.14 9.98
CA ILE A 96 8.54 -1.29 10.14
C ILE A 96 8.54 -1.71 11.61
N ASP A 97 7.50 -2.42 12.04
CA ASP A 97 7.35 -2.93 13.40
C ASP A 97 6.73 -4.34 13.39
N SER A 98 6.60 -4.93 14.55
CA SER A 98 5.87 -6.19 14.75
C SER A 98 4.38 -6.00 14.50
N PRO A 99 3.63 -7.07 14.13
CA PRO A 99 2.18 -6.99 14.01
C PRO A 99 1.50 -6.47 15.29
N SER A 100 1.97 -6.88 16.47
CA SER A 100 1.44 -6.39 17.75
C SER A 100 1.71 -4.89 17.97
N GLY A 101 2.87 -4.39 17.56
CA GLY A 101 3.18 -2.96 17.59
C GLY A 101 2.24 -2.15 16.68
N LYS A 102 2.01 -2.64 15.46
CA LYS A 102 1.07 -2.00 14.51
C LYS A 102 -0.38 -2.05 14.98
N VAL A 103 -0.81 -3.16 15.60
CA VAL A 103 -2.16 -3.27 16.21
C VAL A 103 -2.33 -2.24 17.32
N ARG A 104 -1.32 -2.06 18.19
CA ARG A 104 -1.35 -1.01 19.22
C ARG A 104 -1.51 0.39 18.62
N ILE A 105 -0.78 0.70 17.54
CA ILE A 105 -0.94 1.99 16.83
C ILE A 105 -2.37 2.15 16.30
N LEU A 106 -2.97 1.08 15.78
CA LEU A 106 -4.37 1.07 15.33
C LEU A 106 -5.33 1.40 16.47
N GLU A 107 -5.12 0.80 17.66
CA GLU A 107 -5.89 1.09 18.89
C GLU A 107 -5.71 2.53 19.35
N GLU A 108 -4.47 3.01 19.42
CA GLU A 108 -4.13 4.40 19.78
C GLU A 108 -4.68 5.43 18.80
N ALA A 109 -4.90 5.04 17.53
CA ALA A 109 -5.59 5.85 16.54
C ALA A 109 -7.13 5.85 16.71
N GLY A 110 -7.66 5.12 17.70
CA GLY A 110 -9.07 5.11 18.06
C GLY A 110 -9.91 4.08 17.30
N TYR A 111 -9.30 3.01 16.79
CA TYR A 111 -10.02 1.89 16.18
C TYR A 111 -10.10 0.70 17.14
N ALA A 112 -11.16 -0.05 17.05
CA ALA A 112 -11.25 -1.40 17.62
C ALA A 112 -10.62 -2.39 16.62
N PRO A 113 -9.53 -3.09 16.94
CA PRO A 113 -8.94 -4.07 16.04
C PRO A 113 -9.90 -5.24 15.79
N LEU A 114 -10.11 -5.59 14.52
CA LEU A 114 -10.96 -6.73 14.15
C LEU A 114 -10.12 -7.94 13.74
N ALA A 115 -9.08 -7.72 12.93
CA ALA A 115 -8.19 -8.77 12.47
C ALA A 115 -6.86 -8.21 11.97
N HIS A 116 -5.85 -9.07 11.96
CA HIS A 116 -4.63 -8.86 11.18
C HIS A 116 -4.11 -10.21 10.68
N PHE A 117 -3.51 -10.23 9.50
CA PHE A 117 -2.94 -11.44 8.91
C PHE A 117 -1.84 -11.08 7.90
N ALA A 118 -0.79 -11.90 7.84
CA ALA A 118 0.23 -11.76 6.83
C ALA A 118 -0.32 -12.12 5.45
N LEU A 119 0.00 -11.31 4.44
CA LEU A 119 -0.34 -11.63 3.06
C LEU A 119 0.49 -12.83 2.60
N PRO A 120 -0.13 -13.79 1.87
CA PRO A 120 0.59 -14.90 1.28
C PRO A 120 1.69 -14.45 0.32
N GLU A 121 2.73 -15.26 0.20
CA GLU A 121 3.89 -14.96 -0.64
C GLU A 121 3.53 -14.65 -2.11
N HIS A 122 2.52 -15.32 -2.67
CA HIS A 122 2.09 -15.10 -4.05
C HIS A 122 1.57 -13.67 -4.31
N CYS A 123 1.14 -12.94 -3.27
CA CYS A 123 0.77 -11.53 -3.41
C CYS A 123 1.97 -10.67 -3.83
N TRP A 124 3.18 -11.03 -3.38
CA TRP A 124 4.42 -10.41 -3.77
C TRP A 124 4.94 -10.95 -5.11
N THR A 125 5.08 -12.26 -5.21
CA THR A 125 5.78 -12.92 -6.31
C THR A 125 4.96 -12.89 -7.60
N GLU A 126 3.74 -13.39 -7.58
CA GLU A 126 2.88 -13.52 -8.76
C GLU A 126 2.13 -12.22 -9.06
N ASN A 127 1.48 -11.63 -8.05
CA ASN A 127 0.57 -10.50 -8.26
C ASN A 127 1.29 -9.14 -8.39
N TYR A 128 2.54 -9.03 -7.93
CA TYR A 128 3.30 -7.79 -8.01
C TYR A 128 4.60 -7.95 -8.81
N PHE A 129 5.57 -8.74 -8.36
CA PHE A 129 6.90 -8.81 -8.98
C PHE A 129 6.89 -9.38 -10.39
N ALA A 130 6.11 -10.42 -10.66
CA ALA A 130 6.00 -10.98 -12.01
C ALA A 130 5.48 -9.95 -13.00
N HIS A 131 4.44 -9.21 -12.62
CA HIS A 131 3.88 -8.14 -13.45
C HIS A 131 4.83 -6.95 -13.61
N ALA A 132 5.53 -6.55 -12.57
CA ALA A 132 6.52 -5.47 -12.63
C ALA A 132 7.67 -5.86 -13.55
N SER A 133 8.23 -7.05 -13.38
CA SER A 133 9.34 -7.58 -14.21
C SER A 133 8.97 -7.69 -15.69
N ALA A 134 7.78 -8.17 -15.99
CA ALA A 134 7.31 -8.29 -17.38
C ALA A 134 7.18 -6.94 -18.10
N ARG A 135 7.04 -5.84 -17.36
CA ARG A 135 6.92 -4.49 -17.93
C ARG A 135 8.26 -3.77 -18.12
N ILE A 136 9.34 -4.25 -17.50
CA ILE A 136 10.65 -3.58 -17.57
C ILE A 136 11.14 -3.40 -19.01
N PRO A 137 11.11 -4.39 -19.92
CA PRO A 137 11.59 -4.20 -21.29
C PRO A 137 10.87 -3.06 -22.02
N GLY A 138 9.54 -3.10 -22.07
CA GLY A 138 8.76 -2.06 -22.71
C GLY A 138 8.89 -0.68 -22.05
N PHE A 139 9.09 -0.64 -20.73
CA PHE A 139 9.39 0.60 -20.02
C PHE A 139 10.75 1.18 -20.46
N LEU A 140 11.80 0.37 -20.55
CA LEU A 140 13.12 0.81 -20.99
C LEU A 140 13.11 1.31 -22.43
N GLU A 141 12.43 0.61 -23.34
CA GLU A 141 12.24 1.04 -24.73
C GLU A 141 11.51 2.39 -24.80
N GLN A 142 10.38 2.52 -24.07
CA GLN A 142 9.59 3.75 -24.04
C GLN A 142 10.36 4.98 -23.59
N TYR A 143 11.33 4.80 -22.67
CA TYR A 143 12.13 5.88 -22.11
C TYR A 143 13.58 5.94 -22.69
N GLY A 144 13.81 5.28 -23.83
CA GLY A 144 15.05 5.35 -24.61
C GLY A 144 16.27 4.91 -23.81
N TYR A 145 16.10 3.94 -22.89
CA TYR A 145 17.18 3.46 -22.00
C TYR A 145 17.91 4.58 -21.25
N SER A 146 17.20 5.67 -20.91
CA SER A 146 17.77 6.77 -20.16
C SER A 146 18.33 6.29 -18.82
N GLU A 147 19.35 6.99 -18.31
CA GLU A 147 20.00 6.65 -17.02
C GLU A 147 18.98 6.48 -15.89
N LYS A 148 17.98 7.38 -15.82
CA LYS A 148 16.89 7.29 -14.85
C LYS A 148 16.01 6.04 -15.03
N ALA A 149 15.75 5.64 -16.26
CA ALA A 149 14.97 4.43 -16.53
C ALA A 149 15.75 3.16 -16.16
N LEU A 150 17.05 3.13 -16.46
CA LEU A 150 17.93 2.04 -16.07
C LEU A 150 18.04 1.91 -14.54
N LEU A 151 18.18 3.03 -13.84
CA LEU A 151 18.21 3.06 -12.38
C LEU A 151 16.90 2.49 -11.77
N LEU A 152 15.74 2.90 -12.28
CA LEU A 152 14.46 2.39 -11.80
C LEU A 152 14.28 0.88 -12.06
N ALA A 153 14.75 0.40 -13.21
CA ALA A 153 14.72 -1.03 -13.50
C ALA A 153 15.65 -1.83 -12.58
N GLU A 154 16.82 -1.27 -12.24
CA GLU A 154 17.75 -1.89 -11.30
C GLU A 154 17.21 -1.88 -9.86
N MET A 155 16.59 -0.79 -9.43
CA MET A 155 15.91 -0.73 -8.12
C MET A 155 14.83 -1.83 -7.99
N GLN A 156 14.03 -2.05 -9.06
CA GLN A 156 13.03 -3.12 -9.06
C GLN A 156 13.65 -4.52 -8.94
N LYS A 157 14.75 -4.78 -9.64
CA LYS A 157 15.47 -6.06 -9.52
C LYS A 157 16.05 -6.27 -8.12
N ASN A 158 16.61 -5.21 -7.54
CA ASN A 158 17.17 -5.24 -6.19
C ASN A 158 16.08 -5.49 -5.12
N GLU A 159 14.89 -4.90 -5.30
CA GLU A 159 13.73 -5.15 -4.44
C GLU A 159 13.34 -6.63 -4.46
N ILE A 160 13.23 -7.23 -5.64
CA ILE A 160 12.91 -8.65 -5.82
C ILE A 160 13.96 -9.54 -5.14
N ALA A 161 15.25 -9.31 -5.44
CA ALA A 161 16.34 -10.06 -4.86
C ALA A 161 16.40 -9.97 -3.33
N HIS A 162 16.12 -8.76 -2.80
CA HIS A 162 16.05 -8.56 -1.36
C HIS A 162 14.86 -9.31 -0.73
N TYR A 163 13.68 -9.24 -1.36
CA TYR A 163 12.52 -9.98 -0.88
C TYR A 163 12.78 -11.48 -0.87
N GLU A 164 13.26 -12.07 -1.98
CA GLU A 164 13.56 -13.49 -2.06
C GLU A 164 14.54 -13.95 -0.97
N LYS A 165 15.51 -13.13 -0.64
CA LYS A 165 16.50 -13.43 0.40
C LYS A 165 15.94 -13.36 1.81
N TYR A 166 14.98 -12.45 2.06
CA TYR A 166 14.57 -12.08 3.41
C TYR A 166 13.07 -12.25 3.70
N LYS A 167 12.29 -12.82 2.79
CA LYS A 167 10.83 -13.02 2.92
C LYS A 167 10.38 -13.78 4.16
N ALA A 168 11.26 -14.56 4.79
CA ALA A 168 10.97 -15.23 6.06
C ALA A 168 10.95 -14.25 7.27
N TYR A 169 11.46 -13.04 7.12
CA TYR A 169 11.61 -12.08 8.21
C TYR A 169 10.60 -10.95 8.17
N TYR A 170 10.16 -10.52 6.98
CA TYR A 170 9.23 -9.41 6.80
C TYR A 170 8.26 -9.65 5.64
N GLY A 171 7.16 -8.95 5.67
CA GLY A 171 6.16 -8.98 4.60
C GLY A 171 5.03 -8.01 4.89
N TYR A 172 4.09 -7.91 3.96
CA TYR A 172 2.88 -7.14 4.22
C TYR A 172 1.93 -7.91 5.14
N VAL A 173 1.41 -7.17 6.11
CA VAL A 173 0.34 -7.62 7.01
C VAL A 173 -0.86 -6.73 6.77
N PHE A 174 -2.02 -7.32 6.61
CA PHE A 174 -3.30 -6.62 6.60
C PHE A 174 -3.70 -6.30 8.04
N TYR A 175 -4.12 -5.05 8.27
CA TYR A 175 -4.67 -4.58 9.53
C TYR A 175 -6.09 -4.08 9.29
N ILE A 176 -7.03 -4.61 10.02
CA ILE A 176 -8.45 -4.29 9.89
C ILE A 176 -8.94 -3.78 11.24
N GLY A 177 -9.47 -2.58 11.26
CA GLY A 177 -10.01 -1.95 12.45
C GLY A 177 -11.36 -1.30 12.19
N GLN A 178 -12.18 -1.22 13.21
CA GLN A 178 -13.47 -0.57 13.17
C GLN A 178 -13.43 0.75 13.94
N LYS A 179 -13.94 1.83 13.34
CA LYS A 179 -14.23 3.04 14.07
C LYS A 179 -15.42 2.77 14.98
N PRO A 180 -15.32 3.00 16.31
CA PRO A 180 -16.47 2.86 17.22
C PRO A 180 -17.68 3.67 16.75
N GLU A 181 -18.85 3.24 17.20
CA GLU A 181 -20.13 3.91 16.84
C GLU A 181 -20.32 5.26 17.52
N GLU A 182 -19.51 5.53 18.59
CA GLU A 182 -19.51 6.79 19.32
C GLU A 182 -18.18 7.54 19.21
#